data_da94d622b42f3678906d6c323becbd29
#
_entry.id   da94d622b42f3678906d6c323becbd29
#
_cell.length_a   1.000
_cell.length_b   1.000
_cell.length_c   1.000
_cell.angle_alpha   90.00
_cell.angle_beta   90.00
_cell.angle_gamma   90.00
#
_symmetry.space_group_name_H-M   'P 1'
#
loop_
_entity.id
_entity.type
_entity.pdbx_description
1 polymer ?
#
loop_
_entity_poly.entity_id
_entity_poly.type
_entity_poly.pdbx_seq_one_letter_code
_entity_poly.pdbx_strand_id
1 'polypeptide(L)'
;HRRSEELLHNLFPPTIVERLKLQERTIADNFPDVTVIFADIVGFTKMSEEMEPEKLLYVLNKFFGEFDQIAHKMGVEKIKTIGDAYMAACGAPTPDPSHKHTAMRFSCALLMAMERLNVKLDSNLSIRIGLHSGPVVAGVIGRQKSIYDLWGDTVNTASRMESTGIPSYIQVSENIYEDLKEDYPFYSRGAQKVKGKKEPIYTFLLSLSDLRKRMQVEDVLAANQDMEETVTLHISDFR
;
A
#
# COMPACT_ATOMS: atom_id res chain seq x y z
N HIS A 1 -21.14 -12.70 -24.50
CA HIS A 1 -20.25 -11.53 -24.61
C HIS A 1 -20.07 -10.82 -23.25
N ARG A 2 -21.15 -10.33 -22.61
CA ARG A 2 -21.09 -9.54 -21.35
C ARG A 2 -20.36 -10.25 -20.20
N ARG A 3 -20.66 -11.54 -19.97
CA ARG A 3 -20.02 -12.34 -18.91
C ARG A 3 -18.52 -12.60 -19.17
N SER A 4 -18.14 -12.70 -20.43
CA SER A 4 -16.73 -12.87 -20.82
C SER A 4 -15.93 -11.59 -20.62
N GLU A 5 -16.53 -10.43 -20.85
CA GLU A 5 -15.92 -9.12 -20.59
C GLU A 5 -15.75 -8.86 -19.09
N GLU A 6 -16.76 -9.17 -18.29
CA GLU A 6 -16.66 -9.08 -16.82
C GLU A 6 -15.51 -9.93 -16.28
N LEU A 7 -15.31 -11.14 -16.81
CA LEU A 7 -14.20 -12.00 -16.41
C LEU A 7 -12.83 -11.42 -16.78
N LEU A 8 -12.71 -10.79 -17.95
CA LEU A 8 -11.45 -10.13 -18.36
C LEU A 8 -11.13 -8.93 -17.46
N HIS A 9 -12.12 -8.11 -17.12
CA HIS A 9 -11.94 -6.98 -16.20
C HIS A 9 -11.62 -7.39 -14.77
N ASN A 10 -11.97 -8.64 -14.36
CA ASN A 10 -11.56 -9.19 -13.07
C ASN A 10 -10.12 -9.71 -13.07
N LEU A 11 -9.53 -9.94 -14.23
CA LEU A 11 -8.18 -10.50 -14.38
C LEU A 11 -7.13 -9.45 -14.75
N PHE A 12 -7.52 -8.39 -15.44
CA PHE A 12 -6.63 -7.39 -15.98
C PHE A 12 -7.12 -5.97 -15.73
N PRO A 13 -6.23 -5.00 -15.58
CA PRO A 13 -6.59 -3.58 -15.55
C PRO A 13 -7.38 -3.17 -16.82
N PRO A 14 -8.35 -2.25 -16.73
CA PRO A 14 -9.19 -1.85 -17.87
C PRO A 14 -8.40 -1.42 -19.10
N THR A 15 -7.32 -0.66 -18.92
CA THR A 15 -6.44 -0.22 -20.00
C THR A 15 -5.75 -1.38 -20.72
N ILE A 16 -5.43 -2.42 -19.97
CA ILE A 16 -4.81 -3.64 -20.53
C ILE A 16 -5.85 -4.48 -21.26
N VAL A 17 -7.09 -4.57 -20.74
CA VAL A 17 -8.19 -5.27 -21.41
C VAL A 17 -8.44 -4.68 -22.81
N GLU A 18 -8.45 -3.35 -22.94
CA GLU A 18 -8.63 -2.70 -24.24
C GLU A 18 -7.51 -3.06 -25.24
N ARG A 19 -6.26 -3.07 -24.78
CA ARG A 19 -5.11 -3.47 -25.63
C ARG A 19 -5.17 -4.95 -26.03
N LEU A 20 -5.61 -5.83 -25.13
CA LEU A 20 -5.83 -7.25 -25.44
C LEU A 20 -6.95 -7.45 -26.48
N LYS A 21 -8.04 -6.67 -26.39
CA LYS A 21 -9.11 -6.67 -27.42
C LYS A 21 -8.61 -6.26 -28.79
N LEU A 22 -7.67 -5.32 -28.85
CA LEU A 22 -6.99 -4.88 -30.07
C LEU A 22 -5.95 -5.89 -30.58
N GLN A 23 -5.85 -7.06 -29.95
CA GLN A 23 -4.91 -8.13 -30.30
C GLN A 23 -3.43 -7.70 -30.25
N GLU A 24 -3.09 -6.79 -29.37
CA GLU A 24 -1.70 -6.40 -29.14
C GLU A 24 -0.90 -7.62 -28.64
N ARG A 25 0.14 -8.01 -29.42
CA ARG A 25 0.88 -9.27 -29.18
C ARG A 25 1.81 -9.21 -27.97
N THR A 26 2.30 -8.03 -27.67
CA THR A 26 3.24 -7.81 -26.55
C THR A 26 2.86 -6.54 -25.85
N ILE A 27 2.45 -6.67 -24.59
CA ILE A 27 2.17 -5.54 -23.71
C ILE A 27 3.32 -5.47 -22.71
N ALA A 28 4.20 -4.49 -22.90
CA ALA A 28 5.34 -4.21 -22.04
C ALA A 28 5.62 -2.71 -22.07
N ASP A 29 5.41 -2.06 -20.95
CA ASP A 29 5.52 -0.61 -20.80
C ASP A 29 6.56 -0.25 -19.74
N ASN A 30 7.32 0.81 -19.99
CA ASN A 30 8.27 1.37 -19.03
C ASN A 30 7.59 2.52 -18.27
N PHE A 31 7.60 2.44 -16.95
CA PHE A 31 7.17 3.50 -16.06
C PHE A 31 8.37 4.05 -15.31
N PRO A 32 8.68 5.34 -15.40
CA PRO A 32 9.89 5.92 -14.80
C PRO A 32 9.81 6.00 -13.27
N ASP A 33 8.61 6.14 -12.71
CA ASP A 33 8.39 6.22 -11.27
C ASP A 33 7.02 5.67 -10.89
N VAL A 34 7.03 4.59 -10.12
CA VAL A 34 5.85 3.86 -9.62
C VAL A 34 6.10 3.51 -8.16
N THR A 35 5.11 3.63 -7.31
CA THR A 35 5.21 3.11 -5.94
C THR A 35 4.68 1.69 -5.89
N VAL A 36 5.54 0.77 -5.49
CA VAL A 36 5.21 -0.65 -5.27
C VAL A 36 4.99 -0.88 -3.77
N ILE A 37 3.94 -1.62 -3.45
CA ILE A 37 3.47 -1.91 -2.10
C ILE A 37 3.45 -3.43 -1.91
N PHE A 38 4.08 -3.90 -0.84
CA PHE A 38 3.92 -5.26 -0.34
C PHE A 38 3.32 -5.22 1.05
N ALA A 39 2.32 -6.05 1.30
CA ALA A 39 1.70 -6.22 2.61
C ALA A 39 1.58 -7.71 2.92
N ASP A 40 2.18 -8.17 4.00
CA ASP A 40 2.27 -9.57 4.40
C ASP A 40 1.59 -9.80 5.76
N ILE A 41 0.73 -10.82 5.85
CA ILE A 41 0.03 -11.14 7.09
C ILE A 41 1.00 -11.91 8.01
N VAL A 42 1.38 -11.26 9.11
CA VAL A 42 2.34 -11.82 10.07
C VAL A 42 1.70 -12.96 10.86
N GLY A 43 2.43 -14.08 10.96
CA GLY A 43 1.98 -15.25 11.70
C GLY A 43 1.02 -16.17 10.94
N PHE A 44 0.69 -15.84 9.69
CA PHE A 44 -0.21 -16.64 8.86
C PHE A 44 0.31 -18.07 8.63
N THR A 45 1.60 -18.24 8.34
CA THR A 45 2.23 -19.55 8.17
C THR A 45 2.03 -20.43 9.39
N LYS A 46 2.28 -19.89 10.60
CA LYS A 46 2.05 -20.64 11.85
C LYS A 46 0.57 -20.97 12.05
N MET A 47 -0.31 -20.01 11.80
CA MET A 47 -1.76 -20.21 11.87
C MET A 47 -2.23 -21.30 10.89
N SER A 48 -1.60 -21.40 9.71
CA SER A 48 -1.92 -22.40 8.70
C SER A 48 -1.60 -23.84 9.13
N GLU A 49 -0.66 -24.02 10.04
CA GLU A 49 -0.31 -25.32 10.62
C GLU A 49 -1.32 -25.80 11.67
N GLU A 50 -2.02 -24.86 12.32
CA GLU A 50 -2.92 -25.12 13.45
C GLU A 50 -4.40 -25.06 13.07
N MET A 51 -4.74 -24.52 11.89
CA MET A 51 -6.13 -24.25 11.47
C MET A 51 -6.57 -25.18 10.34
N GLU A 52 -7.87 -25.55 10.35
CA GLU A 52 -8.48 -26.28 9.22
C GLU A 52 -8.36 -25.48 7.91
N PRO A 53 -8.02 -26.13 6.78
CA PRO A 53 -7.75 -25.45 5.51
C PRO A 53 -8.88 -24.54 5.03
N GLU A 54 -10.14 -24.96 5.20
CA GLU A 54 -11.32 -24.18 4.81
C GLU A 54 -11.44 -22.88 5.62
N LYS A 55 -11.19 -22.96 6.93
CA LYS A 55 -11.22 -21.81 7.83
C LYS A 55 -10.08 -20.85 7.52
N LEU A 56 -8.90 -21.39 7.22
CA LEU A 56 -7.74 -20.60 6.82
C LEU A 56 -8.04 -19.79 5.56
N LEU A 57 -8.55 -20.42 4.50
CA LEU A 57 -8.94 -19.75 3.25
C LEU A 57 -10.05 -18.73 3.48
N TYR A 58 -11.01 -19.01 4.35
CA TYR A 58 -12.06 -18.06 4.71
C TYR A 58 -11.47 -16.79 5.33
N VAL A 59 -10.57 -16.92 6.29
CA VAL A 59 -9.89 -15.78 6.95
C VAL A 59 -9.09 -14.99 5.93
N LEU A 60 -8.27 -15.64 5.12
CA LEU A 60 -7.45 -14.97 4.10
C LEU A 60 -8.32 -14.21 3.08
N ASN A 61 -9.40 -14.83 2.61
CA ASN A 61 -10.33 -14.18 1.69
C ASN A 61 -11.04 -12.96 2.31
N LYS A 62 -11.29 -12.97 3.62
CA LYS A 62 -11.85 -11.79 4.31
C LYS A 62 -10.88 -10.62 4.32
N PHE A 63 -9.62 -10.86 4.65
CA PHE A 63 -8.59 -9.81 4.63
C PHE A 63 -8.32 -9.31 3.21
N PHE A 64 -8.03 -10.20 2.28
CA PHE A 64 -7.74 -9.79 0.90
C PHE A 64 -8.95 -9.18 0.18
N GLY A 65 -10.15 -9.65 0.45
CA GLY A 65 -11.37 -9.05 -0.08
C GLY A 65 -11.59 -7.61 0.40
N GLU A 66 -11.30 -7.33 1.67
CA GLU A 66 -11.30 -5.96 2.19
C GLU A 66 -10.21 -5.10 1.54
N PHE A 67 -8.99 -5.65 1.38
CA PHE A 67 -7.90 -4.95 0.71
C PHE A 67 -8.22 -4.62 -0.76
N ASP A 68 -8.86 -5.54 -1.47
CA ASP A 68 -9.32 -5.34 -2.85
C ASP A 68 -10.34 -4.20 -2.95
N GLN A 69 -11.28 -4.12 -2.00
CA GLN A 69 -12.27 -3.04 -1.96
C GLN A 69 -11.61 -1.68 -1.70
N ILE A 70 -10.65 -1.63 -0.78
CA ILE A 70 -9.89 -0.40 -0.48
C ILE A 70 -9.06 0.00 -1.70
N ALA A 71 -8.36 -0.92 -2.33
CA ALA A 71 -7.57 -0.69 -3.53
C ALA A 71 -8.44 -0.11 -4.65
N HIS A 72 -9.58 -0.71 -4.92
CA HIS A 72 -10.52 -0.25 -5.93
C HIS A 72 -11.01 1.19 -5.65
N LYS A 73 -11.42 1.49 -4.41
CA LYS A 73 -11.90 2.81 -4.01
C LYS A 73 -10.83 3.90 -4.11
N MET A 74 -9.58 3.55 -3.90
CA MET A 74 -8.46 4.49 -3.88
C MET A 74 -7.69 4.57 -5.20
N GLY A 75 -8.09 3.81 -6.22
CA GLY A 75 -7.40 3.78 -7.51
C GLY A 75 -6.03 3.12 -7.45
N VAL A 76 -5.84 2.19 -6.51
CA VAL A 76 -4.62 1.40 -6.37
C VAL A 76 -4.78 0.12 -7.18
N GLU A 77 -3.79 -0.20 -8.00
CA GLU A 77 -3.81 -1.43 -8.81
C GLU A 77 -3.29 -2.62 -7.99
N LYS A 78 -4.18 -3.58 -7.74
CA LYS A 78 -3.76 -4.89 -7.23
C LYS A 78 -3.01 -5.63 -8.32
N ILE A 79 -1.80 -6.05 -8.07
CA ILE A 79 -1.00 -6.83 -9.02
C ILE A 79 -1.27 -8.33 -8.84
N LYS A 80 -1.00 -8.85 -7.65
CA LYS A 80 -1.18 -10.28 -7.32
C LYS A 80 -1.10 -10.52 -5.82
N THR A 81 -1.47 -11.74 -5.44
CA THR A 81 -1.12 -12.29 -4.12
C THR A 81 -0.01 -13.33 -4.27
N ILE A 82 0.88 -13.41 -3.30
CA ILE A 82 1.98 -14.37 -3.24
C ILE A 82 1.88 -15.04 -1.86
N GLY A 83 1.17 -16.17 -1.80
CA GLY A 83 0.82 -16.79 -0.52
C GLY A 83 -0.05 -15.86 0.33
N ASP A 84 0.44 -15.47 1.49
CA ASP A 84 -0.16 -14.55 2.44
C ASP A 84 0.28 -13.08 2.25
N ALA A 85 1.03 -12.80 1.20
CA ALA A 85 1.44 -11.45 0.81
C ALA A 85 0.57 -10.87 -0.30
N TYR A 86 0.26 -9.59 -0.18
CA TYR A 86 -0.51 -8.79 -1.12
C TYR A 86 0.42 -7.79 -1.81
N MET A 87 0.47 -7.81 -3.14
CA MET A 87 1.26 -6.87 -3.95
C MET A 87 0.34 -5.93 -4.71
N ALA A 88 0.60 -4.64 -4.59
CA ALA A 88 -0.13 -3.57 -5.28
C ALA A 88 0.83 -2.50 -5.80
N ALA A 89 0.33 -1.63 -6.67
CA ALA A 89 1.09 -0.53 -7.23
C ALA A 89 0.23 0.73 -7.43
N CYS A 90 0.88 1.89 -7.36
CA CYS A 90 0.32 3.18 -7.70
C CYS A 90 1.19 3.82 -8.78
N GLY A 91 0.56 4.33 -9.87
CA GLY A 91 1.26 4.94 -11.00
C GLY A 91 1.46 4.03 -12.20
N ALA A 92 0.95 2.78 -12.15
CA ALA A 92 0.87 1.84 -13.27
C ALA A 92 -0.38 0.96 -13.13
N PRO A 93 -1.04 0.59 -14.23
CA PRO A 93 -0.80 0.97 -15.62
C PRO A 93 -1.22 2.39 -15.96
N THR A 94 -1.97 3.04 -15.06
CA THR A 94 -2.37 4.45 -15.22
C THR A 94 -1.40 5.32 -14.43
N PRO A 95 -0.71 6.27 -15.07
CA PRO A 95 0.16 7.22 -14.39
C PRO A 95 -0.60 8.04 -13.34
N ASP A 96 -0.01 8.17 -12.16
CA ASP A 96 -0.53 8.98 -11.06
C ASP A 96 0.60 9.86 -10.50
N PRO A 97 0.58 11.18 -10.70
CA PRO A 97 1.59 12.08 -10.14
C PRO A 97 1.68 12.04 -8.60
N SER A 98 0.60 11.62 -7.94
CA SER A 98 0.49 11.51 -6.49
C SER A 98 0.70 10.08 -5.98
N HIS A 99 1.30 9.19 -6.78
CA HIS A 99 1.40 7.76 -6.49
C HIS A 99 1.99 7.44 -5.10
N LYS A 100 2.95 8.22 -4.60
CA LYS A 100 3.54 8.03 -3.26
C LYS A 100 2.53 8.33 -2.15
N HIS A 101 1.78 9.44 -2.27
CA HIS A 101 0.71 9.79 -1.32
C HIS A 101 -0.44 8.77 -1.38
N THR A 102 -0.85 8.36 -2.58
CA THR A 102 -1.88 7.34 -2.77
C THR A 102 -1.48 6.03 -2.12
N ALA A 103 -0.24 5.57 -2.34
CA ALA A 103 0.30 4.36 -1.74
C ALA A 103 0.37 4.45 -0.21
N MET A 104 0.77 5.60 0.33
CA MET A 104 0.84 5.79 1.77
C MET A 104 -0.55 5.79 2.43
N ARG A 105 -1.52 6.50 1.86
CA ARG A 105 -2.92 6.49 2.33
C ARG A 105 -3.53 5.09 2.26
N PHE A 106 -3.28 4.36 1.17
CA PHE A 106 -3.71 2.98 1.03
C PHE A 106 -3.12 2.10 2.13
N SER A 107 -1.83 2.21 2.38
CA SER A 107 -1.14 1.44 3.43
C SER A 107 -1.69 1.73 4.82
N CYS A 108 -1.99 2.99 5.15
CA CYS A 108 -2.67 3.36 6.39
C CYS A 108 -4.08 2.74 6.47
N ALA A 109 -4.83 2.75 5.35
CA ALA A 109 -6.15 2.13 5.29
C ALA A 109 -6.10 0.61 5.50
N LEU A 110 -5.05 -0.07 5.01
CA LEU A 110 -4.84 -1.50 5.28
C LEU A 110 -4.61 -1.77 6.77
N LEU A 111 -3.79 -0.97 7.46
CA LEU A 111 -3.59 -1.10 8.90
C LEU A 111 -4.91 -0.89 9.67
N MET A 112 -5.73 0.10 9.28
CA MET A 112 -7.05 0.32 9.89
C MET A 112 -8.02 -0.83 9.61
N ALA A 113 -7.97 -1.42 8.40
CA ALA A 113 -8.76 -2.59 8.06
C ALA A 113 -8.38 -3.80 8.91
N MET A 114 -7.09 -4.00 9.19
CA MET A 114 -6.60 -5.05 10.09
C MET A 114 -7.22 -4.93 11.49
N GLU A 115 -7.23 -3.73 12.08
CA GLU A 115 -7.84 -3.49 13.39
C GLU A 115 -9.33 -3.84 13.38
N ARG A 116 -10.10 -3.39 12.38
CA ARG A 116 -11.53 -3.69 12.26
C ARG A 116 -11.82 -5.18 12.08
N LEU A 117 -11.06 -5.83 11.20
CA LEU A 117 -11.25 -7.25 10.91
C LEU A 117 -10.86 -8.14 12.09
N ASN A 118 -9.81 -7.79 12.83
CA ASN A 118 -9.44 -8.49 14.06
C ASN A 118 -10.57 -8.49 15.09
N VAL A 119 -11.23 -7.34 15.29
CA VAL A 119 -12.41 -7.26 16.17
C VAL A 119 -13.56 -8.12 15.64
N LYS A 120 -13.85 -8.04 14.33
CA LYS A 120 -14.97 -8.75 13.71
C LYS A 120 -14.80 -10.28 13.69
N LEU A 121 -13.56 -10.75 13.53
CA LEU A 121 -13.22 -12.17 13.38
C LEU A 121 -12.69 -12.79 14.67
N ASP A 122 -12.64 -12.01 15.77
CA ASP A 122 -12.02 -12.43 17.02
C ASP A 122 -10.60 -12.98 16.79
N SER A 123 -9.79 -12.23 16.06
CA SER A 123 -8.42 -12.57 15.68
C SER A 123 -7.43 -11.52 16.17
N ASN A 124 -6.16 -11.88 16.18
CA ASN A 124 -5.07 -10.97 16.56
C ASN A 124 -3.94 -11.06 15.53
N LEU A 125 -4.28 -10.80 14.27
CA LEU A 125 -3.34 -10.79 13.17
C LEU A 125 -2.77 -9.39 12.97
N SER A 126 -1.55 -9.32 12.49
CA SER A 126 -0.92 -8.07 12.08
C SER A 126 -0.40 -8.18 10.64
N ILE A 127 -0.13 -7.04 10.01
CA ILE A 127 0.54 -7.01 8.73
C ILE A 127 1.83 -6.20 8.82
N ARG A 128 2.79 -6.59 8.00
CA ARG A 128 3.96 -5.77 7.67
C ARG A 128 3.74 -5.16 6.30
N ILE A 129 4.00 -3.87 6.17
CA ILE A 129 3.85 -3.18 4.90
C ILE A 129 5.18 -2.54 4.53
N GLY A 130 5.60 -2.73 3.29
CA GLY A 130 6.79 -2.12 2.72
C GLY A 130 6.49 -1.38 1.43
N LEU A 131 7.04 -0.17 1.28
CA LEU A 131 6.90 0.69 0.12
C LEU A 131 8.26 1.10 -0.42
N HIS A 132 8.36 1.11 -1.74
CA HIS A 132 9.48 1.72 -2.46
C HIS A 132 8.98 2.27 -3.80
N SER A 133 9.59 3.37 -4.24
CA SER A 133 9.28 3.99 -5.54
C SER A 133 10.48 3.95 -6.45
N GLY A 134 10.23 3.85 -7.74
CA GLY A 134 11.23 3.89 -8.78
C GLY A 134 10.73 3.32 -10.10
N PRO A 135 11.63 3.15 -11.09
CA PRO A 135 11.28 2.66 -12.40
C PRO A 135 10.88 1.18 -12.37
N VAL A 136 9.88 0.83 -13.17
CA VAL A 136 9.44 -0.55 -13.39
C VAL A 136 9.14 -0.79 -14.87
N VAL A 137 9.24 -2.05 -15.28
CA VAL A 137 8.61 -2.54 -16.51
C VAL A 137 7.33 -3.26 -16.08
N ALA A 138 6.22 -2.91 -16.72
CA ALA A 138 4.94 -3.53 -16.48
C ALA A 138 4.39 -4.14 -17.77
N GLY A 139 3.74 -5.30 -17.69
CA GLY A 139 3.19 -5.92 -18.89
C GLY A 139 2.48 -7.22 -18.63
N VAL A 140 2.01 -7.82 -19.72
CA VAL A 140 1.34 -9.11 -19.70
C VAL A 140 2.30 -10.21 -20.12
N ILE A 141 2.47 -11.20 -19.25
CA ILE A 141 3.32 -12.37 -19.51
C ILE A 141 2.48 -13.66 -19.51
N GLY A 142 2.89 -14.59 -20.33
CA GLY A 142 2.29 -15.90 -20.48
C GLY A 142 1.36 -16.00 -21.71
N ARG A 143 1.28 -17.21 -22.27
CA ARG A 143 0.34 -17.55 -23.35
C ARG A 143 -0.93 -18.21 -22.81
N GLN A 144 -0.79 -18.96 -21.75
CA GLN A 144 -1.86 -19.56 -20.96
C GLN A 144 -1.75 -19.02 -19.55
N LYS A 145 -2.87 -18.69 -18.90
CA LYS A 145 -2.88 -18.03 -17.59
C LYS A 145 -2.04 -16.75 -17.57
N SER A 146 -2.27 -15.89 -18.56
CA SER A 146 -1.61 -14.59 -18.65
C SER A 146 -1.91 -13.76 -17.40
N ILE A 147 -0.90 -13.04 -16.93
CA ILE A 147 -1.01 -12.11 -15.78
C ILE A 147 -0.39 -10.77 -16.18
N TYR A 148 -0.95 -9.69 -15.65
CA TYR A 148 -0.30 -8.38 -15.63
C TYR A 148 0.60 -8.30 -14.41
N ASP A 149 1.88 -7.99 -14.61
CA ASP A 149 2.87 -7.98 -13.54
C ASP A 149 3.88 -6.83 -13.73
N LEU A 150 4.67 -6.59 -12.69
CA LEU A 150 5.73 -5.58 -12.64
C LEU A 150 7.09 -6.24 -12.42
N TRP A 151 8.11 -5.71 -13.10
CA TRP A 151 9.50 -6.17 -12.96
C TRP A 151 10.44 -5.00 -12.75
N GLY A 152 11.51 -5.26 -12.04
CA GLY A 152 12.62 -4.35 -11.83
C GLY A 152 13.14 -4.38 -10.41
N ASP A 153 14.26 -3.71 -10.19
CA ASP A 153 14.89 -3.57 -8.88
C ASP A 153 13.98 -2.85 -7.87
N THR A 154 13.13 -1.95 -8.35
CA THR A 154 12.09 -1.27 -7.55
C THR A 154 11.17 -2.27 -6.85
N VAL A 155 10.71 -3.31 -7.57
CA VAL A 155 9.86 -4.37 -7.02
C VAL A 155 10.59 -5.15 -5.94
N ASN A 156 11.84 -5.53 -6.20
CA ASN A 156 12.68 -6.26 -5.24
C ASN A 156 12.93 -5.43 -3.98
N THR A 157 13.20 -4.14 -4.12
CA THR A 157 13.43 -3.23 -2.98
C THR A 157 12.16 -3.05 -2.16
N ALA A 158 10.98 -2.88 -2.77
CA ALA A 158 9.70 -2.82 -2.07
C ALA A 158 9.43 -4.10 -1.27
N SER A 159 9.67 -5.27 -1.86
CA SER A 159 9.57 -6.56 -1.17
C SER A 159 10.52 -6.64 0.03
N ARG A 160 11.72 -6.06 -0.05
CA ARG A 160 12.66 -5.99 1.08
C ARG A 160 12.22 -5.01 2.16
N MET A 161 11.59 -3.89 1.79
CA MET A 161 10.99 -2.98 2.77
C MET A 161 9.93 -3.70 3.61
N GLU A 162 9.13 -4.57 2.99
CA GLU A 162 8.18 -5.40 3.71
C GLU A 162 8.90 -6.44 4.57
N SER A 163 9.74 -7.31 3.98
CA SER A 163 10.32 -8.46 4.68
C SER A 163 11.28 -8.11 5.83
N THR A 164 11.88 -6.93 5.81
CA THR A 164 12.69 -6.38 6.91
C THR A 164 11.90 -5.46 7.82
N GLY A 165 10.61 -5.26 7.56
CA GLY A 165 9.72 -4.39 8.31
C GLY A 165 9.37 -4.91 9.71
N ILE A 166 8.54 -4.16 10.39
CA ILE A 166 8.03 -4.46 11.74
C ILE A 166 6.52 -4.67 11.64
N PRO A 167 5.95 -5.69 12.30
CA PRO A 167 4.50 -5.91 12.35
C PRO A 167 3.75 -4.66 12.80
N SER A 168 2.64 -4.35 12.14
CA SER A 168 1.80 -3.17 12.36
C SER A 168 2.46 -1.82 12.02
N TYR A 169 3.57 -1.86 11.29
CA TYR A 169 4.24 -0.67 10.75
C TYR A 169 4.28 -0.69 9.23
N ILE A 170 4.34 0.51 8.66
CA ILE A 170 4.69 0.77 7.27
C ILE A 170 6.16 1.13 7.25
N GLN A 171 6.98 0.39 6.50
CA GLN A 171 8.38 0.71 6.27
C GLN A 171 8.57 1.26 4.87
N VAL A 172 9.18 2.42 4.76
CA VAL A 172 9.45 3.08 3.49
C VAL A 172 10.94 3.31 3.29
N SER A 173 11.35 3.37 2.04
CA SER A 173 12.70 3.77 1.64
C SER A 173 12.86 5.30 1.68
N GLU A 174 14.10 5.75 1.61
CA GLU A 174 14.48 7.16 1.70
C GLU A 174 13.78 8.03 0.65
N ASN A 175 13.61 7.56 -0.59
CA ASN A 175 12.96 8.34 -1.64
C ASN A 175 11.47 8.61 -1.40
N ILE A 176 10.79 7.72 -0.68
CA ILE A 176 9.40 7.97 -0.24
C ILE A 176 9.41 8.90 0.97
N TYR A 177 10.31 8.66 1.93
CA TYR A 177 10.44 9.51 3.10
C TYR A 177 10.70 10.97 2.72
N GLU A 178 11.65 11.25 1.82
CA GLU A 178 12.00 12.62 1.42
C GLU A 178 10.81 13.38 0.84
N ASP A 179 9.93 12.72 0.08
CA ASP A 179 8.77 13.34 -0.52
C ASP A 179 7.58 13.48 0.44
N LEU A 180 7.50 12.67 1.51
CA LEU A 180 6.35 12.61 2.40
C LEU A 180 6.61 13.01 3.86
N LYS A 181 7.83 13.35 4.22
CA LYS A 181 8.24 13.62 5.62
C LYS A 181 7.51 14.79 6.28
N GLU A 182 7.04 15.75 5.50
CA GLU A 182 6.26 16.88 6.02
C GLU A 182 4.81 16.47 6.33
N ASP A 183 4.29 15.47 5.62
CA ASP A 183 2.89 15.05 5.74
C ASP A 183 2.69 13.91 6.73
N TYR A 184 3.74 13.11 7.02
CA TYR A 184 3.67 11.92 7.85
C TYR A 184 4.74 11.88 8.95
N PRO A 185 4.39 11.45 10.18
CA PRO A 185 5.31 11.39 11.31
C PRO A 185 6.19 10.12 11.25
N PHE A 186 7.14 10.10 10.34
CA PHE A 186 8.07 8.98 10.22
C PHE A 186 9.13 8.96 11.31
N TYR A 187 9.56 7.75 11.67
CA TYR A 187 10.72 7.49 12.51
C TYR A 187 11.85 6.89 11.67
N SER A 188 13.05 7.45 11.78
CA SER A 188 14.23 6.82 11.18
C SER A 188 14.56 5.51 11.88
N ARG A 189 14.64 4.44 11.12
CA ARG A 189 15.13 3.14 11.60
C ARG A 189 16.63 2.98 11.34
N GLY A 190 17.22 3.89 10.60
CA GLY A 190 18.62 3.83 10.17
C GLY A 190 18.84 2.93 8.95
N ALA A 191 20.10 2.64 8.71
CA ALA A 191 20.54 1.84 7.58
C ALA A 191 20.29 0.35 7.84
N GLN A 192 19.57 -0.31 6.94
CA GLN A 192 19.27 -1.74 6.97
C GLN A 192 20.04 -2.48 5.88
N LYS A 193 20.69 -3.57 6.23
CA LYS A 193 21.24 -4.49 5.22
C LYS A 193 20.10 -5.21 4.51
N VAL A 194 20.07 -5.08 3.19
CA VAL A 194 19.03 -5.64 2.35
C VAL A 194 19.65 -6.62 1.38
N LYS A 195 19.10 -7.84 1.31
CA LYS A 195 19.59 -8.89 0.41
C LYS A 195 19.55 -8.39 -1.04
N GLY A 196 20.67 -8.52 -1.74
CA GLY A 196 20.80 -8.10 -3.14
C GLY A 196 21.26 -6.66 -3.33
N LYS A 197 21.45 -5.90 -2.24
CA LYS A 197 22.04 -4.55 -2.29
C LYS A 197 23.46 -4.57 -1.72
N LYS A 198 24.38 -3.87 -2.40
CA LYS A 198 25.77 -3.72 -1.92
C LYS A 198 25.83 -2.79 -0.71
N GLU A 199 25.10 -1.68 -0.77
CA GLU A 199 25.03 -0.68 0.30
C GLU A 199 23.75 -0.86 1.12
N PRO A 200 23.80 -0.56 2.43
CA PRO A 200 22.61 -0.51 3.26
C PRO A 200 21.61 0.54 2.76
N ILE A 201 20.33 0.30 2.96
CA ILE A 201 19.26 1.24 2.62
C ILE A 201 18.75 1.91 3.89
N TYR A 202 18.66 3.23 3.90
CA TYR A 202 18.00 3.97 4.97
C TYR A 202 16.50 3.74 4.92
N THR A 203 15.93 3.40 6.06
CA THR A 203 14.52 3.05 6.18
C THR A 203 13.83 3.86 7.26
N PHE A 204 12.54 4.08 7.06
CA PHE A 204 11.71 4.89 7.93
C PHE A 204 10.40 4.16 8.22
N LEU A 205 9.91 4.30 9.43
CA LEU A 205 8.73 3.60 9.94
C LEU A 205 7.61 4.58 10.27
N LEU A 206 6.37 4.13 10.03
CA LEU A 206 5.16 4.82 10.46
C LEU A 206 4.18 3.82 11.06
N SER A 207 3.56 4.16 12.20
CA SER A 207 2.42 3.42 12.78
C SER A 207 1.16 4.26 12.79
N LEU A 208 0.00 3.61 12.90
CA LEU A 208 -1.28 4.33 13.10
C LEU A 208 -1.30 5.12 14.41
N SER A 209 -0.64 4.63 15.46
CA SER A 209 -0.55 5.33 16.74
C SER A 209 0.12 6.69 16.58
N ASP A 210 1.20 6.76 15.81
CA ASP A 210 1.94 8.00 15.58
C ASP A 210 1.15 8.98 14.71
N LEU A 211 0.48 8.45 13.68
CA LEU A 211 -0.41 9.25 12.84
C LEU A 211 -1.57 9.86 13.64
N ARG A 212 -2.22 9.07 14.51
CA ARG A 212 -3.30 9.54 15.37
C ARG A 212 -2.83 10.60 16.38
N LYS A 213 -1.65 10.44 16.95
CA LYS A 213 -1.06 11.46 17.84
C LYS A 213 -0.84 12.78 17.13
N ARG A 214 -0.28 12.74 15.90
CA ARG A 214 -0.07 13.96 15.10
C ARG A 214 -1.39 14.66 14.81
N MET A 215 -2.41 13.93 14.35
CA MET A 215 -3.73 14.49 14.08
C MET A 215 -4.35 15.16 15.31
N GLN A 216 -4.26 14.53 16.49
CA GLN A 216 -4.74 15.12 17.75
C GLN A 216 -4.04 16.43 18.10
N VAL A 217 -2.72 16.51 17.88
CA VAL A 217 -1.95 17.74 18.10
C VAL A 217 -2.38 18.83 17.11
N GLU A 218 -2.57 18.51 15.84
CA GLU A 218 -3.02 19.45 14.81
C GLU A 218 -4.43 19.98 15.12
N ASP A 219 -5.37 19.14 15.57
CA ASP A 219 -6.70 19.54 15.99
C ASP A 219 -6.69 20.50 17.20
N VAL A 220 -5.81 20.24 18.18
CA VAL A 220 -5.65 21.12 19.35
C VAL A 220 -5.05 22.46 18.94
N LEU A 221 -4.07 22.47 18.04
CA LEU A 221 -3.46 23.71 17.55
C LEU A 221 -4.45 24.53 16.74
N ALA A 222 -5.24 23.92 15.86
CA ALA A 222 -6.29 24.59 15.10
C ALA A 222 -7.34 25.22 16.03
N ALA A 223 -7.82 24.47 17.01
CA ALA A 223 -8.78 24.99 17.99
C ALA A 223 -8.24 26.18 18.81
N ASN A 224 -6.93 26.17 19.13
CA ASN A 224 -6.30 27.30 19.84
C ASN A 224 -6.15 28.54 18.93
N GLN A 225 -5.85 28.37 17.65
CA GLN A 225 -5.78 29.49 16.70
C GLN A 225 -7.14 30.15 16.53
N ASP A 226 -8.22 29.40 16.40
CA ASP A 226 -9.57 29.92 16.32
C ASP A 226 -9.96 30.70 17.59
N MET A 227 -9.50 30.25 18.76
CA MET A 227 -9.70 30.98 20.03
C MET A 227 -8.92 32.29 20.09
N GLU A 228 -7.66 32.31 19.64
CA GLU A 228 -6.84 33.54 19.58
C GLU A 228 -7.42 34.56 18.62
N GLU A 229 -7.89 34.14 17.44
CA GLU A 229 -8.58 35.07 16.49
C GLU A 229 -9.87 35.60 17.08
N THR A 230 -10.66 34.79 17.77
CA THR A 230 -11.90 35.24 18.44
C THR A 230 -11.62 36.22 19.56
N VAL A 231 -10.56 36.02 20.34
CA VAL A 231 -10.15 36.95 21.40
C VAL A 231 -9.66 38.29 20.79
N THR A 232 -8.93 38.23 19.71
CA THR A 232 -8.41 39.43 19.02
C THR A 232 -9.53 40.28 18.43
N LEU A 233 -10.56 39.64 17.85
CA LEU A 233 -11.74 40.32 17.35
C LEU A 233 -12.56 41.02 18.46
N HIS A 234 -12.68 40.38 19.64
CA HIS A 234 -13.39 41.00 20.78
C HIS A 234 -12.66 42.19 21.41
N ILE A 235 -11.32 42.23 21.33
CA ILE A 235 -10.52 43.33 21.83
C ILE A 235 -10.59 44.54 20.87
N SER A 236 -10.75 44.33 19.56
CA SER A 236 -10.91 45.40 18.58
C SER A 236 -12.23 46.14 18.68
N ASP A 237 -13.28 45.53 19.22
CA ASP A 237 -14.60 46.14 19.40
C ASP A 237 -14.69 47.05 20.64
N PHE A 238 -13.64 47.07 21.46
CA PHE A 238 -13.54 47.95 22.65
C PHE A 238 -12.58 49.14 22.49
N ARG A 239 -12.24 49.52 21.28
CA ARG A 239 -11.48 50.76 20.95
C ARG A 239 -12.39 51.74 20.09
#